data_c8873e236adab7b17667585cf8ce1810
#
_entry.id   c8873e236adab7b17667585cf8ce1810
#
_cell.length_a   1.000
_cell.length_b   1.000
_cell.length_c   1.000
_cell.angle_alpha   90.00
_cell.angle_beta   90.00
_cell.angle_gamma   90.00
#
_symmetry.space_group_name_H-M   'P 1'
#
loop_
_entity.id
_entity.type
_entity.pdbx_description
1 polymer ?
#
loop_
_entity_poly.entity_id
_entity_poly.type
_entity_poly.pdbx_seq_one_letter_code
_entity_poly.pdbx_strand_id
1 'polypeptide(L)'
;MNNQLIRTVEKYNMLQNGDSVIVALSGGADSVALLDTLNSIKEKYNLTLYAVHVNHGLRGEESQRDENFCKSLCEKYGVKLFVRHENVSELAKKYKISEELCGRNVRYSAFEELSEQLSAKVATAHTASDNAETLLFNITRGASLGGVCAIPPVRGYIIRPLIECTRVQIEEYCSEKNLDFVTDSTNLTDDYTRNKIRHNVIPALKEINPAFENSALRLSENAREISDYLSVMTDKAISESKCNYGYDCKTLLSNHNAIIKNAVAVLCKRCADFSAEQRHIELIIDIMRNGGAVNLTEKYSAVSKQGLLRFVFSNEENQLDEIKLCENTEFEYCGKTYLVTKDNSDKENKNSVNADSLNKKAVFRTRQSKDMFTYPKRKVTKPLRKVMNELKIPAEQRDKSVVLAVDNVILWCEGVGVSAQGTAYNSENALKIDISFSDE
;
A
#
# COMPACT_ATOMS: atom_id res chain seq x y z
N MET A 1 23.44 -18.78 -18.89
CA MET A 1 22.67 -17.74 -18.17
C MET A 1 21.68 -16.98 -19.07
N ASN A 2 22.04 -16.45 -20.25
CA ASN A 2 21.12 -15.66 -21.09
C ASN A 2 19.78 -16.35 -21.41
N ASN A 3 19.77 -17.64 -21.74
CA ASN A 3 18.54 -18.37 -22.00
C ASN A 3 17.63 -18.49 -20.77
N GLN A 4 18.22 -18.58 -19.56
CA GLN A 4 17.46 -18.64 -18.31
C GLN A 4 16.87 -17.26 -18.00
N LEU A 5 17.66 -16.18 -18.13
CA LEU A 5 17.15 -14.82 -17.96
C LEU A 5 15.98 -14.53 -18.92
N ILE A 6 16.10 -14.89 -20.20
CA ILE A 6 15.02 -14.69 -21.19
C ILE A 6 13.75 -15.44 -20.74
N ARG A 7 13.87 -16.70 -20.31
CA ARG A 7 12.73 -17.48 -19.80
C ARG A 7 12.10 -16.82 -18.57
N THR A 8 12.92 -16.34 -17.63
CA THR A 8 12.44 -15.63 -16.43
C THR A 8 11.71 -14.34 -16.80
N VAL A 9 12.27 -13.55 -17.71
CA VAL A 9 11.67 -12.30 -18.21
C VAL A 9 10.31 -12.58 -18.88
N GLU A 10 10.23 -13.60 -19.72
CA GLU A 10 9.01 -14.02 -20.43
C GLU A 10 7.97 -14.59 -19.45
N LYS A 11 8.38 -15.48 -18.54
CA LYS A 11 7.52 -16.12 -17.54
C LYS A 11 6.79 -15.11 -16.65
N TYR A 12 7.48 -14.06 -16.23
CA TYR A 12 6.93 -13.04 -15.34
C TYR A 12 6.54 -11.74 -16.05
N ASN A 13 6.54 -11.73 -17.38
CA ASN A 13 6.21 -10.57 -18.21
C ASN A 13 6.94 -9.28 -17.76
N MET A 14 8.25 -9.41 -17.49
CA MET A 14 9.05 -8.33 -16.91
C MET A 14 9.36 -7.21 -17.89
N LEU A 15 9.57 -7.55 -19.17
CA LEU A 15 9.98 -6.63 -20.23
C LEU A 15 9.03 -6.69 -21.42
N GLN A 16 8.82 -5.53 -22.02
CA GLN A 16 8.11 -5.37 -23.28
C GLN A 16 9.02 -4.69 -24.31
N ASN A 17 8.66 -4.83 -25.58
CA ASN A 17 9.41 -4.17 -26.65
C ASN A 17 9.36 -2.65 -26.50
N GLY A 18 10.52 -2.00 -26.49
CA GLY A 18 10.66 -0.55 -26.35
C GLY A 18 10.78 -0.05 -24.90
N ASP A 19 10.81 -0.96 -23.91
CA ASP A 19 10.96 -0.56 -22.50
C ASP A 19 12.27 0.19 -22.22
N SER A 20 12.19 1.16 -21.32
CA SER A 20 13.34 1.74 -20.63
C SER A 20 13.63 0.96 -19.36
N VAL A 21 14.89 0.61 -19.10
CA VAL A 21 15.29 -0.18 -17.92
C VAL A 21 16.51 0.47 -17.25
N ILE A 22 16.40 0.70 -15.96
CA ILE A 22 17.46 1.18 -15.09
C ILE A 22 18.05 -0.02 -14.35
N VAL A 23 19.30 -0.35 -14.53
CA VAL A 23 20.01 -1.40 -13.80
C VAL A 23 20.55 -0.84 -12.49
N ALA A 24 20.14 -1.42 -11.37
CA ALA A 24 20.70 -1.12 -10.06
C ALA A 24 22.11 -1.73 -9.97
N LEU A 25 23.15 -0.92 -10.19
CA LEU A 25 24.53 -1.35 -10.34
C LEU A 25 25.34 -1.07 -9.07
N SER A 26 25.67 -2.12 -8.32
CA SER A 26 26.53 -2.02 -7.13
C SER A 26 28.01 -2.23 -7.43
N GLY A 27 28.35 -2.78 -8.59
CA GLY A 27 29.70 -3.23 -8.96
C GLY A 27 29.99 -4.69 -8.63
N GLY A 28 29.19 -5.34 -7.79
CA GLY A 28 29.34 -6.76 -7.46
C GLY A 28 28.89 -7.69 -8.59
N ALA A 29 29.33 -8.96 -8.55
CA ALA A 29 29.14 -9.97 -9.59
C ALA A 29 27.69 -10.04 -10.10
N ASP A 30 26.70 -10.11 -9.20
CA ASP A 30 25.29 -10.23 -9.57
C ASP A 30 24.82 -9.03 -10.40
N SER A 31 25.21 -7.80 -10.01
CA SER A 31 24.80 -6.58 -10.70
C SER A 31 25.52 -6.38 -12.06
N VAL A 32 26.77 -6.81 -12.13
CA VAL A 32 27.55 -6.81 -13.39
C VAL A 32 26.96 -7.82 -14.36
N ALA A 33 26.69 -9.04 -13.92
CA ALA A 33 26.05 -10.06 -14.72
C ALA A 33 24.65 -9.63 -15.21
N LEU A 34 23.89 -8.93 -14.37
CA LEU A 34 22.59 -8.37 -14.77
C LEU A 34 22.74 -7.34 -15.90
N LEU A 35 23.68 -6.42 -15.78
CA LEU A 35 23.94 -5.40 -16.79
C LEU A 35 24.37 -6.05 -18.12
N ASP A 36 25.33 -6.99 -18.11
CA ASP A 36 25.82 -7.69 -19.29
C ASP A 36 24.70 -8.49 -19.99
N THR A 37 23.91 -9.24 -19.20
CA THR A 37 22.79 -10.03 -19.75
C THR A 37 21.69 -9.16 -20.33
N LEU A 38 21.29 -8.08 -19.66
CA LEU A 38 20.29 -7.13 -20.22
C LEU A 38 20.81 -6.45 -21.48
N ASN A 39 22.09 -6.08 -21.51
CA ASN A 39 22.71 -5.52 -22.70
C ASN A 39 22.75 -6.52 -23.87
N SER A 40 22.95 -7.83 -23.60
CA SER A 40 22.95 -8.87 -24.63
C SER A 40 21.58 -9.10 -25.28
N ILE A 41 20.49 -8.76 -24.60
CA ILE A 41 19.11 -8.87 -25.14
C ILE A 41 18.52 -7.53 -25.53
N LYS A 42 19.30 -6.45 -25.43
CA LYS A 42 18.86 -5.08 -25.69
C LYS A 42 18.21 -4.93 -27.08
N GLU A 43 18.85 -5.46 -28.11
CA GLU A 43 18.33 -5.39 -29.48
C GLU A 43 17.06 -6.24 -29.67
N LYS A 44 17.02 -7.43 -29.04
CA LYS A 44 15.85 -8.33 -29.12
C LYS A 44 14.56 -7.66 -28.62
N TYR A 45 14.64 -6.86 -27.58
CA TYR A 45 13.49 -6.19 -26.95
C TYR A 45 13.47 -4.68 -27.23
N ASN A 46 14.37 -4.16 -28.07
CA ASN A 46 14.51 -2.73 -28.36
C ASN A 46 14.58 -1.87 -27.06
N LEU A 47 15.41 -2.31 -26.09
CA LEU A 47 15.49 -1.69 -24.77
C LEU A 47 16.34 -0.41 -24.81
N THR A 48 15.94 0.58 -24.01
CA THR A 48 16.81 1.68 -23.60
C THR A 48 17.35 1.39 -22.21
N LEU A 49 18.69 1.20 -22.12
CA LEU A 49 19.33 0.86 -20.84
C LEU A 49 19.95 2.09 -20.18
N TYR A 50 19.69 2.19 -18.89
CA TYR A 50 20.33 3.11 -17.94
C TYR A 50 20.91 2.30 -16.79
N ALA A 51 21.78 2.92 -16.00
CA ALA A 51 22.26 2.35 -14.74
C ALA A 51 22.16 3.38 -13.60
N VAL A 52 21.97 2.90 -12.38
CA VAL A 52 22.04 3.72 -11.17
C VAL A 52 23.00 3.08 -10.16
N HIS A 53 23.96 3.86 -9.68
CA HIS A 53 24.85 3.52 -8.57
C HIS A 53 24.55 4.43 -7.38
N VAL A 54 24.40 3.83 -6.19
CA VAL A 54 24.17 4.58 -4.95
C VAL A 54 25.41 4.43 -4.09
N ASN A 55 26.17 5.50 -3.94
CA ASN A 55 27.34 5.58 -3.06
C ASN A 55 26.87 6.00 -1.67
N HIS A 56 26.95 5.08 -0.70
CA HIS A 56 26.46 5.29 0.66
C HIS A 56 27.41 6.08 1.57
N GLY A 57 28.63 6.38 1.11
CA GLY A 57 29.64 7.11 1.87
C GLY A 57 30.20 6.37 3.10
N LEU A 58 29.91 5.07 3.25
CA LEU A 58 30.23 4.32 4.46
C LEU A 58 31.69 3.86 4.53
N ARG A 59 32.39 3.72 3.39
CA ARG A 59 33.70 3.05 3.30
C ARG A 59 34.81 3.91 2.65
N GLY A 60 34.62 5.22 2.58
CA GLY A 60 35.65 6.14 2.06
C GLY A 60 36.19 5.73 0.68
N GLU A 61 37.48 5.33 0.61
CA GLU A 61 38.16 5.00 -0.64
C GLU A 61 37.55 3.77 -1.36
N GLU A 62 37.06 2.76 -0.63
CA GLU A 62 36.38 1.61 -1.28
C GLU A 62 35.12 2.03 -2.01
N SER A 63 34.30 2.91 -1.43
CA SER A 63 33.10 3.42 -2.08
C SER A 63 33.43 4.20 -3.33
N GLN A 64 34.54 4.95 -3.34
CA GLN A 64 34.98 5.69 -4.52
C GLN A 64 35.54 4.76 -5.60
N ARG A 65 36.26 3.71 -5.23
CA ARG A 65 36.74 2.66 -6.15
C ARG A 65 35.56 1.99 -6.85
N ASP A 66 34.53 1.58 -6.08
CA ASP A 66 33.34 0.89 -6.59
C ASP A 66 32.55 1.78 -7.55
N GLU A 67 32.44 3.08 -7.25
CA GLU A 67 31.82 4.07 -8.14
C GLU A 67 32.60 4.23 -9.44
N ASN A 68 33.94 4.35 -9.37
CA ASN A 68 34.78 4.47 -10.55
C ASN A 68 34.71 3.22 -11.43
N PHE A 69 34.66 2.02 -10.81
CA PHE A 69 34.41 0.77 -11.52
C PHE A 69 33.08 0.80 -12.28
N CYS A 70 31.99 1.20 -11.60
CA CYS A 70 30.67 1.31 -12.24
C CYS A 70 30.66 2.32 -13.40
N LYS A 71 31.38 3.45 -13.29
CA LYS A 71 31.53 4.42 -14.37
C LYS A 71 32.21 3.82 -15.58
N SER A 72 33.39 3.21 -15.40
CA SER A 72 34.14 2.57 -16.48
C SER A 72 33.36 1.44 -17.15
N LEU A 73 32.63 0.65 -16.36
CA LEU A 73 31.78 -0.42 -16.89
C LEU A 73 30.64 0.15 -17.75
N CYS A 74 29.96 1.19 -17.28
CA CYS A 74 28.88 1.83 -18.03
C CYS A 74 29.37 2.50 -19.32
N GLU A 75 30.55 3.12 -19.30
CA GLU A 75 31.19 3.68 -20.51
C GLU A 75 31.47 2.56 -21.53
N LYS A 76 32.01 1.42 -21.09
CA LYS A 76 32.28 0.25 -21.95
C LYS A 76 31.02 -0.26 -22.65
N TYR A 77 29.85 -0.25 -21.96
CA TYR A 77 28.57 -0.72 -22.50
C TYR A 77 27.77 0.38 -23.21
N GLY A 78 28.22 1.63 -23.20
CA GLY A 78 27.47 2.77 -23.75
C GLY A 78 26.15 3.02 -23.00
N VAL A 79 26.13 2.77 -21.69
CA VAL A 79 24.97 2.93 -20.81
C VAL A 79 25.16 4.19 -19.97
N LYS A 80 24.14 5.05 -19.93
CA LYS A 80 24.18 6.25 -19.09
C LYS A 80 24.03 5.87 -17.61
N LEU A 81 25.03 6.25 -16.79
CA LEU A 81 25.04 6.03 -15.35
C LEU A 81 24.53 7.26 -14.60
N PHE A 82 23.62 7.04 -13.65
CA PHE A 82 23.23 8.01 -12.63
C PHE A 82 23.92 7.63 -11.31
N VAL A 83 24.60 8.57 -10.68
CA VAL A 83 25.23 8.35 -9.38
C VAL A 83 24.51 9.18 -8.33
N ARG A 84 24.18 8.53 -7.20
CA ARG A 84 23.61 9.19 -6.01
C ARG A 84 24.61 9.05 -4.86
N HIS A 85 24.93 10.15 -4.22
CA HIS A 85 25.78 10.19 -3.04
C HIS A 85 24.93 10.52 -1.82
N GLU A 86 24.98 9.66 -0.81
CA GLU A 86 24.25 9.84 0.44
C GLU A 86 25.10 9.42 1.64
N ASN A 87 25.09 10.22 2.69
CA ASN A 87 25.74 9.85 3.95
C ASN A 87 24.78 9.02 4.81
N VAL A 88 24.79 7.70 4.60
CA VAL A 88 23.87 6.78 5.27
C VAL A 88 24.08 6.77 6.79
N SER A 89 25.31 6.90 7.31
CA SER A 89 25.56 6.95 8.76
C SER A 89 24.90 8.16 9.42
N GLU A 90 24.96 9.32 8.79
CA GLU A 90 24.35 10.54 9.29
C GLU A 90 22.82 10.45 9.24
N LEU A 91 22.26 9.98 8.14
CA LEU A 91 20.82 9.79 7.96
C LEU A 91 20.26 8.74 8.95
N ALA A 92 20.95 7.63 9.16
CA ALA A 92 20.56 6.59 10.11
C ALA A 92 20.46 7.13 11.55
N LYS A 93 21.44 7.95 11.97
CA LYS A 93 21.41 8.64 13.26
C LYS A 93 20.24 9.63 13.36
N LYS A 94 20.02 10.43 12.32
CA LYS A 94 18.92 11.40 12.24
C LYS A 94 17.56 10.75 12.39
N TYR A 95 17.32 9.62 11.68
CA TYR A 95 16.04 8.92 11.68
C TYR A 95 15.93 7.83 12.75
N LYS A 96 16.99 7.60 13.55
CA LYS A 96 17.05 6.55 14.60
C LYS A 96 16.73 5.14 14.08
N ILE A 97 17.25 4.79 12.92
CA ILE A 97 17.12 3.47 12.29
C ILE A 97 18.50 2.86 12.05
N SER A 98 18.54 1.55 11.74
CA SER A 98 19.80 0.90 11.41
C SER A 98 20.38 1.42 10.08
N GLU A 99 21.72 1.41 9.93
CA GLU A 99 22.38 1.79 8.67
C GLU A 99 21.93 0.92 7.48
N GLU A 100 21.68 -0.37 7.71
CA GLU A 100 21.17 -1.31 6.70
C GLU A 100 19.79 -0.85 6.19
N LEU A 101 18.87 -0.54 7.10
CA LEU A 101 17.52 -0.05 6.75
C LEU A 101 17.59 1.32 6.06
N CYS A 102 18.45 2.21 6.58
CA CYS A 102 18.65 3.53 5.98
C CYS A 102 19.20 3.41 4.56
N GLY A 103 20.25 2.64 4.35
CA GLY A 103 20.84 2.41 3.02
C GLY A 103 19.85 1.76 2.05
N ARG A 104 18.98 0.86 2.56
CA ARG A 104 17.89 0.32 1.76
C ARG A 104 16.89 1.39 1.35
N ASN A 105 16.44 2.22 2.27
CA ASN A 105 15.48 3.30 1.99
C ASN A 105 16.04 4.28 0.95
N VAL A 106 17.28 4.73 1.13
CA VAL A 106 17.99 5.60 0.20
C VAL A 106 18.03 5.01 -1.21
N ARG A 107 18.38 3.73 -1.34
CA ARG A 107 18.40 3.05 -2.66
C ARG A 107 17.03 3.04 -3.31
N TYR A 108 15.98 2.67 -2.56
CA TYR A 108 14.63 2.58 -3.12
C TYR A 108 14.06 3.95 -3.47
N SER A 109 14.38 5.00 -2.70
CA SER A 109 14.01 6.39 -3.05
C SER A 109 14.66 6.84 -4.35
N ALA A 110 15.98 6.55 -4.53
CA ALA A 110 16.67 6.86 -5.78
C ALA A 110 16.11 6.08 -6.98
N PHE A 111 15.67 4.83 -6.75
CA PHE A 111 15.04 4.01 -7.79
C PHE A 111 13.69 4.56 -8.21
N GLU A 112 12.86 4.97 -7.26
CA GLU A 112 11.53 5.53 -7.49
C GLU A 112 11.63 6.84 -8.28
N GLU A 113 12.44 7.80 -7.82
CA GLU A 113 12.69 9.06 -8.48
C GLU A 113 13.11 8.90 -9.96
N LEU A 114 14.10 8.02 -10.21
CA LEU A 114 14.57 7.77 -11.56
C LEU A 114 13.57 7.00 -12.42
N SER A 115 12.83 6.06 -11.83
CA SER A 115 11.77 5.32 -12.50
C SER A 115 10.67 6.26 -13.01
N GLU A 116 10.23 7.21 -12.19
CA GLU A 116 9.25 8.23 -12.57
C GLU A 116 9.82 9.19 -13.64
N GLN A 117 11.01 9.72 -13.39
CA GLN A 117 11.66 10.68 -14.30
C GLN A 117 11.87 10.12 -15.71
N LEU A 118 12.21 8.83 -15.84
CA LEU A 118 12.54 8.19 -17.11
C LEU A 118 11.41 7.28 -17.63
N SER A 119 10.29 7.19 -16.91
CA SER A 119 9.22 6.22 -17.18
C SER A 119 9.79 4.81 -17.39
N ALA A 120 10.71 4.38 -16.52
CA ALA A 120 11.52 3.20 -16.68
C ALA A 120 11.29 2.17 -15.58
N LYS A 121 11.43 0.89 -15.92
CA LYS A 121 11.50 -0.19 -14.93
C LYS A 121 12.88 -0.24 -14.29
N VAL A 122 12.95 -0.65 -13.03
CA VAL A 122 14.23 -0.82 -12.32
C VAL A 122 14.55 -2.30 -12.17
N ALA A 123 15.63 -2.73 -12.77
CA ALA A 123 16.14 -4.10 -12.68
C ALA A 123 17.11 -4.23 -11.50
N THR A 124 16.81 -5.11 -10.55
CA THR A 124 17.67 -5.42 -9.41
C THR A 124 18.19 -6.86 -9.51
N ALA A 125 19.44 -7.07 -9.09
CA ALA A 125 20.17 -8.31 -9.26
C ALA A 125 19.91 -9.35 -8.15
N HIS A 126 18.66 -9.45 -7.67
CA HIS A 126 18.30 -10.49 -6.72
C HIS A 126 18.24 -11.87 -7.39
N THR A 127 18.71 -12.88 -6.68
CA THR A 127 18.96 -14.24 -7.16
C THR A 127 18.09 -15.28 -6.45
N ALA A 128 18.11 -16.53 -6.92
CA ALA A 128 17.49 -17.66 -6.21
C ALA A 128 18.12 -17.89 -4.82
N SER A 129 19.41 -17.60 -4.69
CA SER A 129 20.11 -17.67 -3.40
C SER A 129 19.58 -16.63 -2.42
N ASP A 130 19.36 -15.37 -2.86
CA ASP A 130 18.75 -14.32 -2.03
C ASP A 130 17.31 -14.67 -1.65
N ASN A 131 16.56 -15.30 -2.57
CA ASN A 131 15.21 -15.78 -2.28
C ASN A 131 15.21 -16.84 -1.18
N ALA A 132 16.14 -17.81 -1.24
CA ALA A 132 16.29 -18.85 -0.21
C ALA A 132 16.67 -18.25 1.15
N GLU A 133 17.60 -17.28 1.18
CA GLU A 133 17.96 -16.55 2.40
C GLU A 133 16.75 -15.85 3.00
N THR A 134 15.98 -15.14 2.18
CA THR A 134 14.80 -14.39 2.62
C THR A 134 13.70 -15.33 3.11
N LEU A 135 13.47 -16.45 2.42
CA LEU A 135 12.51 -17.48 2.83
C LEU A 135 12.87 -18.02 4.23
N LEU A 136 14.10 -18.46 4.43
CA LEU A 136 14.58 -18.98 5.71
C LEU A 136 14.49 -17.93 6.81
N PHE A 137 14.93 -16.70 6.54
CA PHE A 137 14.81 -15.60 7.47
C PHE A 137 13.37 -15.34 7.91
N ASN A 138 12.43 -15.36 6.97
CA ASN A 138 11.03 -15.17 7.27
C ASN A 138 10.43 -16.33 8.10
N ILE A 139 10.77 -17.58 7.76
CA ILE A 139 10.34 -18.77 8.50
C ILE A 139 10.83 -18.72 9.96
N THR A 140 12.09 -18.35 10.19
CA THR A 140 12.64 -18.25 11.56
C THR A 140 11.93 -17.19 12.42
N ARG A 141 11.27 -16.22 11.79
CA ARG A 141 10.50 -15.17 12.46
C ARG A 141 9.00 -15.49 12.58
N GLY A 142 8.60 -16.70 12.20
CA GLY A 142 7.19 -17.12 12.28
C GLY A 142 6.30 -16.48 11.22
N ALA A 143 6.81 -16.24 10.03
CA ALA A 143 6.07 -15.60 8.96
C ALA A 143 4.86 -16.43 8.51
N SER A 144 3.77 -15.73 8.16
CA SER A 144 2.61 -16.29 7.48
C SER A 144 2.89 -16.61 6.01
N LEU A 145 1.86 -17.03 5.26
CA LEU A 145 1.95 -17.33 3.82
C LEU A 145 2.65 -16.21 3.02
N GLY A 146 2.33 -14.95 3.31
CA GLY A 146 3.00 -13.80 2.65
C GLY A 146 4.52 -13.76 2.86
N GLY A 147 5.01 -14.20 4.02
CA GLY A 147 6.45 -14.31 4.26
C GLY A 147 7.12 -15.46 3.51
N VAL A 148 6.38 -16.56 3.25
CA VAL A 148 6.86 -17.70 2.43
C VAL A 148 6.95 -17.31 0.95
N CYS A 149 6.23 -16.31 0.49
CA CYS A 149 6.37 -15.74 -0.86
C CYS A 149 7.77 -15.15 -1.12
N ALA A 150 8.55 -14.87 -0.08
CA ALA A 150 9.92 -14.35 -0.09
C ALA A 150 10.10 -13.13 -1.03
N ILE A 151 11.01 -13.23 -2.03
CA ILE A 151 11.28 -12.12 -2.95
C ILE A 151 10.39 -12.24 -4.20
N PRO A 152 9.46 -11.29 -4.46
CA PRO A 152 8.64 -11.34 -5.66
C PRO A 152 9.47 -11.02 -6.92
N PRO A 153 9.26 -11.72 -8.05
CA PRO A 153 9.93 -11.45 -9.32
C PRO A 153 9.68 -10.04 -9.87
N VAL A 154 8.45 -9.54 -9.66
CA VAL A 154 8.03 -8.20 -10.06
C VAL A 154 7.33 -7.53 -8.86
N ARG A 155 7.61 -6.25 -8.63
CA ARG A 155 6.94 -5.43 -7.62
C ARG A 155 6.82 -3.98 -8.11
N GLY A 156 5.65 -3.60 -8.61
CA GLY A 156 5.46 -2.30 -9.25
C GLY A 156 6.46 -2.12 -10.40
N TYR A 157 7.24 -1.05 -10.37
CA TYR A 157 8.28 -0.75 -11.37
C TYR A 157 9.56 -1.59 -11.23
N ILE A 158 9.69 -2.40 -10.18
CA ILE A 158 10.90 -3.20 -9.92
C ILE A 158 10.76 -4.59 -10.52
N ILE A 159 11.77 -4.99 -11.31
CA ILE A 159 11.90 -6.32 -11.90
C ILE A 159 13.18 -7.02 -11.42
N ARG A 160 13.18 -8.37 -11.41
CA ARG A 160 14.30 -9.18 -10.92
C ARG A 160 14.64 -10.28 -11.91
N PRO A 161 15.31 -9.94 -13.03
CA PRO A 161 15.55 -10.90 -14.09
C PRO A 161 16.41 -12.10 -13.71
N LEU A 162 17.24 -11.99 -12.64
CA LEU A 162 18.09 -13.05 -12.14
C LEU A 162 17.49 -13.88 -11.01
N ILE A 163 16.20 -13.70 -10.68
CA ILE A 163 15.57 -14.34 -9.51
C ILE A 163 15.56 -15.87 -9.58
N GLU A 164 15.65 -16.45 -10.75
CA GLU A 164 15.75 -17.91 -10.95
C GLU A 164 17.21 -18.41 -11.12
N CYS A 165 18.21 -17.51 -11.11
CA CYS A 165 19.61 -17.87 -11.20
C CYS A 165 20.20 -18.03 -9.81
N THR A 166 21.01 -19.08 -9.58
CA THR A 166 21.80 -19.24 -8.36
C THR A 166 23.07 -18.40 -8.44
N ARG A 167 23.66 -18.11 -7.27
CA ARG A 167 24.92 -17.38 -7.20
C ARG A 167 26.07 -18.12 -7.92
N VAL A 168 26.12 -19.44 -7.83
CA VAL A 168 27.11 -20.26 -8.53
C VAL A 168 26.99 -20.05 -10.05
N GLN A 169 25.79 -20.09 -10.61
CA GLN A 169 25.56 -19.85 -12.04
C GLN A 169 26.00 -18.43 -12.48
N ILE A 170 25.87 -17.45 -11.61
CA ILE A 170 26.32 -16.07 -11.90
C ILE A 170 27.84 -15.98 -11.87
N GLU A 171 28.49 -16.58 -10.88
CA GLU A 171 29.95 -16.63 -10.79
C GLU A 171 30.58 -17.37 -11.97
N GLU A 172 30.02 -18.52 -12.37
CA GLU A 172 30.39 -19.25 -13.59
C GLU A 172 30.24 -18.36 -14.85
N TYR A 173 29.11 -17.66 -14.97
CA TYR A 173 28.89 -16.75 -16.08
C TYR A 173 29.89 -15.62 -16.15
N CYS A 174 30.18 -14.97 -15.00
CA CYS A 174 31.19 -13.92 -14.94
C CYS A 174 32.56 -14.45 -15.36
N SER A 175 32.92 -15.65 -14.92
CA SER A 175 34.18 -16.31 -15.30
C SER A 175 34.24 -16.63 -16.80
N GLU A 176 33.18 -17.23 -17.38
CA GLU A 176 33.13 -17.56 -18.79
C GLU A 176 33.21 -16.31 -19.70
N LYS A 177 32.65 -15.22 -19.26
CA LYS A 177 32.63 -13.94 -19.98
C LYS A 177 33.81 -13.02 -19.67
N ASN A 178 34.70 -13.43 -18.75
CA ASN A 178 35.80 -12.62 -18.23
C ASN A 178 35.29 -11.22 -17.77
N LEU A 179 34.22 -11.22 -16.98
CA LEU A 179 33.66 -9.98 -16.44
C LEU A 179 34.37 -9.66 -15.10
N ASP A 180 34.96 -8.50 -15.05
CA ASP A 180 35.50 -7.95 -13.80
C ASP A 180 34.35 -7.48 -12.90
N PHE A 181 34.51 -7.65 -11.58
CA PHE A 181 33.56 -7.16 -10.57
C PHE A 181 34.30 -6.85 -9.26
N VAL A 182 33.67 -6.05 -8.42
CA VAL A 182 34.20 -5.66 -7.11
C VAL A 182 33.66 -6.59 -6.04
N THR A 183 34.51 -7.03 -5.14
CA THR A 183 34.10 -7.83 -3.98
C THR A 183 33.92 -6.92 -2.77
N ASP A 184 32.72 -6.96 -2.19
CA ASP A 184 32.38 -6.21 -0.98
C ASP A 184 32.89 -6.91 0.26
N SER A 185 33.75 -6.23 1.03
CA SER A 185 34.35 -6.75 2.26
C SER A 185 33.35 -7.10 3.36
N THR A 186 32.17 -6.44 3.38
CA THR A 186 31.11 -6.70 4.37
C THR A 186 30.35 -8.01 4.15
N ASN A 187 30.51 -8.63 2.99
CA ASN A 187 29.94 -9.97 2.72
C ASN A 187 30.68 -11.09 3.48
N LEU A 188 31.84 -10.80 4.07
CA LEU A 188 32.70 -11.78 4.74
C LEU A 188 32.43 -11.89 6.25
N THR A 189 31.58 -11.04 6.83
CA THR A 189 31.30 -11.03 8.27
C THR A 189 29.95 -11.63 8.60
N ASP A 190 29.83 -12.33 9.74
CA ASP A 190 28.59 -12.93 10.24
C ASP A 190 27.78 -12.00 11.19
N ASP A 191 28.04 -10.70 11.14
CA ASP A 191 27.42 -9.72 12.03
C ASP A 191 25.90 -9.61 11.81
N TYR A 192 25.43 -9.93 10.62
CA TYR A 192 24.02 -9.88 10.27
C TYR A 192 23.39 -11.28 10.17
N THR A 193 22.15 -11.40 10.62
CA THR A 193 21.39 -12.68 10.58
C THR A 193 21.34 -13.31 9.18
N ARG A 194 21.27 -12.51 8.12
CA ARG A 194 21.29 -12.99 6.74
C ARG A 194 22.63 -13.64 6.39
N ASN A 195 23.75 -13.07 6.81
CA ASN A 195 25.07 -13.66 6.57
C ASN A 195 25.20 -15.00 7.30
N LYS A 196 24.67 -15.14 8.53
CA LYS A 196 24.62 -16.42 9.24
C LYS A 196 23.83 -17.48 8.47
N ILE A 197 22.68 -17.10 7.89
CA ILE A 197 21.87 -18.01 7.05
C ILE A 197 22.68 -18.42 5.82
N ARG A 198 23.32 -17.46 5.14
CA ARG A 198 24.15 -17.68 3.94
C ARG A 198 25.33 -18.59 4.18
N HIS A 199 26.08 -18.34 5.26
CA HIS A 199 27.36 -19.04 5.50
C HIS A 199 27.21 -20.35 6.27
N ASN A 200 26.19 -20.49 7.12
CA ASN A 200 26.06 -21.63 8.01
C ASN A 200 24.84 -22.52 7.71
N VAL A 201 23.68 -21.92 7.37
CA VAL A 201 22.44 -22.70 7.22
C VAL A 201 22.29 -23.23 5.80
N ILE A 202 22.42 -22.40 4.79
CA ILE A 202 22.27 -22.82 3.38
C ILE A 202 23.28 -23.89 2.98
N PRO A 203 24.57 -23.81 3.32
CA PRO A 203 25.50 -24.89 3.02
C PRO A 203 25.10 -26.24 3.62
N ALA A 204 24.71 -26.27 4.90
CA ALA A 204 24.22 -27.49 5.55
C ALA A 204 22.96 -28.07 4.87
N LEU A 205 22.05 -27.23 4.41
CA LEU A 205 20.86 -27.66 3.65
C LEU A 205 21.23 -28.18 2.25
N LYS A 206 22.28 -27.63 1.63
CA LYS A 206 22.81 -28.08 0.33
C LYS A 206 23.58 -29.42 0.43
N GLU A 207 24.13 -29.75 1.59
CA GLU A 207 24.68 -31.09 1.84
C GLU A 207 23.56 -32.16 1.80
N ILE A 208 22.35 -31.84 2.27
CA ILE A 208 21.17 -32.72 2.24
C ILE A 208 20.54 -32.72 0.85
N ASN A 209 20.39 -31.55 0.25
CA ASN A 209 19.79 -31.36 -1.08
C ASN A 209 20.60 -30.31 -1.86
N PRO A 210 21.49 -30.73 -2.79
CA PRO A 210 22.26 -29.79 -3.61
C PRO A 210 21.40 -28.77 -4.40
N ALA A 211 20.14 -29.11 -4.70
CA ALA A 211 19.19 -28.26 -5.39
C ALA A 211 18.28 -27.45 -4.42
N PHE A 212 18.69 -27.24 -3.15
CA PHE A 212 17.89 -26.58 -2.12
C PHE A 212 17.38 -25.21 -2.55
N GLU A 213 18.20 -24.36 -3.16
CA GLU A 213 17.83 -23.00 -3.60
C GLU A 213 16.70 -23.04 -4.63
N ASN A 214 16.73 -23.99 -5.58
CA ASN A 214 15.65 -24.21 -6.54
C ASN A 214 14.38 -24.76 -5.88
N SER A 215 14.51 -25.57 -4.83
CA SER A 215 13.36 -26.07 -4.08
C SER A 215 12.71 -24.97 -3.26
N ALA A 216 13.52 -24.09 -2.65
CA ALA A 216 13.05 -22.89 -1.97
C ALA A 216 12.33 -21.91 -2.91
N LEU A 217 12.88 -21.74 -4.13
CA LEU A 217 12.24 -20.90 -5.16
C LEU A 217 10.87 -21.44 -5.55
N ARG A 218 10.74 -22.73 -5.86
CA ARG A 218 9.46 -23.38 -6.19
C ARG A 218 8.45 -23.25 -5.05
N LEU A 219 8.88 -23.41 -3.78
CA LEU A 219 7.99 -23.20 -2.64
C LEU A 219 7.46 -21.77 -2.60
N SER A 220 8.34 -20.79 -2.81
CA SER A 220 7.94 -19.37 -2.84
C SER A 220 7.02 -19.04 -4.03
N GLU A 221 7.20 -19.68 -5.18
CA GLU A 221 6.30 -19.54 -6.34
C GLU A 221 4.91 -20.08 -6.05
N ASN A 222 4.82 -21.32 -5.55
CA ASN A 222 3.54 -21.91 -5.16
C ASN A 222 2.83 -21.09 -4.10
N ALA A 223 3.59 -20.57 -3.12
CA ALA A 223 3.04 -19.70 -2.09
C ALA A 223 2.48 -18.39 -2.67
N ARG A 224 3.14 -17.80 -3.67
CA ARG A 224 2.65 -16.60 -4.37
C ARG A 224 1.35 -16.87 -5.12
N GLU A 225 1.27 -17.96 -5.89
CA GLU A 225 0.04 -18.34 -6.61
C GLU A 225 -1.15 -18.52 -5.65
N ILE A 226 -0.93 -19.20 -4.51
CA ILE A 226 -1.95 -19.35 -3.48
C ILE A 226 -2.32 -18.00 -2.85
N SER A 227 -1.32 -17.15 -2.60
CA SER A 227 -1.52 -15.82 -2.02
C SER A 227 -2.32 -14.91 -2.95
N ASP A 228 -2.03 -14.94 -4.26
CA ASP A 228 -2.75 -14.17 -5.27
C ASP A 228 -4.22 -14.62 -5.37
N TYR A 229 -4.47 -15.94 -5.41
CA TYR A 229 -5.83 -16.48 -5.38
C TYR A 229 -6.57 -16.06 -4.11
N LEU A 230 -5.92 -16.17 -2.95
CA LEU A 230 -6.50 -15.76 -1.66
C LEU A 230 -6.82 -14.25 -1.65
N SER A 231 -5.96 -13.43 -2.24
CA SER A 231 -6.20 -11.98 -2.36
C SER A 231 -7.45 -11.67 -3.19
N VAL A 232 -7.58 -12.29 -4.37
CA VAL A 232 -8.77 -12.13 -5.23
C VAL A 232 -10.05 -12.54 -4.51
N MET A 233 -10.03 -13.69 -3.83
CA MET A 233 -11.20 -14.17 -3.07
C MET A 233 -11.52 -13.32 -1.86
N THR A 234 -10.49 -12.74 -1.24
CA THR A 234 -10.62 -11.79 -0.12
C THR A 234 -11.27 -10.49 -0.57
N ASP A 235 -10.78 -9.89 -1.65
CA ASP A 235 -11.36 -8.65 -2.19
C ASP A 235 -12.82 -8.84 -2.61
N LYS A 236 -13.13 -10.00 -3.20
CA LYS A 236 -14.51 -10.38 -3.51
C LYS A 236 -15.38 -10.45 -2.25
N ALA A 237 -14.93 -11.16 -1.22
CA ALA A 237 -15.66 -11.31 0.05
C ALA A 237 -15.87 -9.95 0.75
N ILE A 238 -14.86 -9.09 0.75
CA ILE A 238 -14.96 -7.72 1.28
C ILE A 238 -16.00 -6.91 0.48
N SER A 239 -15.93 -6.95 -0.84
CA SER A 239 -16.84 -6.22 -1.72
C SER A 239 -18.30 -6.67 -1.54
N GLU A 240 -18.55 -7.99 -1.47
CA GLU A 240 -19.89 -8.56 -1.27
C GLU A 240 -20.48 -8.24 0.12
N SER A 241 -19.61 -8.10 1.13
CA SER A 241 -20.04 -7.76 2.49
C SER A 241 -20.21 -6.26 2.73
N LYS A 242 -19.69 -5.40 1.84
CA LYS A 242 -19.70 -3.95 2.03
C LYS A 242 -21.11 -3.41 1.97
N CYS A 243 -21.49 -2.59 2.94
CA CYS A 243 -22.77 -1.89 3.02
C CYS A 243 -22.56 -0.43 3.46
N ASN A 244 -23.63 0.39 3.45
CA ASN A 244 -23.54 1.84 3.71
C ASN A 244 -22.80 2.24 5.00
N TYR A 245 -22.75 1.36 6.00
CA TYR A 245 -22.22 1.71 7.33
C TYR A 245 -21.21 0.69 7.86
N GLY A 246 -20.59 -0.12 7.01
CA GLY A 246 -19.61 -1.10 7.41
C GLY A 246 -19.66 -2.37 6.56
N TYR A 247 -19.38 -3.50 7.18
CA TYR A 247 -19.31 -4.80 6.52
C TYR A 247 -20.26 -5.78 7.20
N ASP A 248 -21.11 -6.46 6.44
CA ASP A 248 -22.05 -7.47 6.96
C ASP A 248 -21.28 -8.68 7.48
N CYS A 249 -21.39 -8.92 8.79
CA CYS A 249 -20.67 -10.00 9.46
C CYS A 249 -21.11 -11.38 8.94
N LYS A 250 -22.40 -11.58 8.64
CA LYS A 250 -22.92 -12.88 8.17
C LYS A 250 -22.32 -13.23 6.80
N THR A 251 -22.30 -12.29 5.89
CA THR A 251 -21.70 -12.47 4.56
C THR A 251 -20.20 -12.76 4.66
N LEU A 252 -19.44 -11.98 5.47
CA LEU A 252 -18.03 -12.25 5.68
C LEU A 252 -17.79 -13.64 6.32
N LEU A 253 -18.51 -13.99 7.36
CA LEU A 253 -18.36 -15.25 8.08
C LEU A 253 -18.85 -16.48 7.29
N SER A 254 -19.56 -16.32 6.18
CA SER A 254 -19.96 -17.43 5.31
C SER A 254 -18.82 -17.97 4.44
N ASN A 255 -17.70 -17.24 4.37
CA ASN A 255 -16.53 -17.63 3.60
C ASN A 255 -15.65 -18.68 4.31
N HIS A 256 -14.70 -19.26 3.59
CA HIS A 256 -13.68 -20.11 4.19
C HIS A 256 -12.83 -19.35 5.21
N ASN A 257 -12.41 -20.02 6.28
CA ASN A 257 -11.70 -19.39 7.41
C ASN A 257 -10.43 -18.62 6.99
N ALA A 258 -9.70 -19.10 5.97
CA ALA A 258 -8.53 -18.41 5.44
C ALA A 258 -8.91 -17.04 4.83
N ILE A 259 -10.04 -16.98 4.10
CA ILE A 259 -10.56 -15.73 3.49
C ILE A 259 -11.03 -14.78 4.60
N ILE A 260 -11.73 -15.27 5.61
CA ILE A 260 -12.19 -14.46 6.75
C ILE A 260 -11.00 -13.80 7.44
N LYS A 261 -9.98 -14.60 7.80
CA LYS A 261 -8.77 -14.09 8.47
C LYS A 261 -8.04 -13.03 7.63
N ASN A 262 -7.91 -13.28 6.34
CA ASN A 262 -7.24 -12.35 5.43
C ASN A 262 -8.08 -11.08 5.22
N ALA A 263 -9.41 -11.19 5.10
CA ALA A 263 -10.32 -10.06 5.00
C ALA A 263 -10.23 -9.15 6.23
N VAL A 264 -10.22 -9.72 7.44
CA VAL A 264 -10.05 -8.97 8.68
C VAL A 264 -8.71 -8.23 8.69
N ALA A 265 -7.60 -8.89 8.30
CA ALA A 265 -6.29 -8.26 8.25
C ALA A 265 -6.24 -7.09 7.23
N VAL A 266 -6.81 -7.32 6.04
CA VAL A 266 -6.91 -6.29 4.98
C VAL A 266 -7.77 -5.11 5.44
N LEU A 267 -8.90 -5.36 6.08
CA LEU A 267 -9.78 -4.32 6.58
C LEU A 267 -9.13 -3.51 7.70
N CYS A 268 -8.40 -4.15 8.62
CA CYS A 268 -7.62 -3.44 9.64
C CYS A 268 -6.60 -2.48 9.01
N LYS A 269 -5.91 -2.95 7.95
CA LYS A 269 -4.93 -2.10 7.26
C LYS A 269 -5.59 -0.96 6.49
N ARG A 270 -6.67 -1.23 5.73
CA ARG A 270 -7.37 -0.22 4.91
C ARG A 270 -8.14 0.81 5.74
N CYS A 271 -8.75 0.40 6.85
CA CYS A 271 -9.67 1.27 7.61
C CYS A 271 -9.02 1.93 8.84
N ALA A 272 -7.90 1.40 9.32
CA ALA A 272 -7.28 1.86 10.56
C ALA A 272 -5.74 2.00 10.46
N ASP A 273 -5.17 1.80 9.27
CA ASP A 273 -3.71 1.70 9.02
C ASP A 273 -2.98 0.80 10.05
N PHE A 274 -3.67 -0.27 10.46
CA PHE A 274 -3.24 -1.15 11.53
C PHE A 274 -2.86 -2.53 10.98
N SER A 275 -1.61 -2.95 11.19
CA SER A 275 -1.14 -4.30 10.85
C SER A 275 -1.56 -5.28 11.93
N ALA A 276 -2.67 -5.99 11.69
CA ALA A 276 -3.24 -6.92 12.66
C ALA A 276 -2.40 -8.19 12.81
N GLU A 277 -2.00 -8.51 14.04
CA GLU A 277 -1.42 -9.80 14.40
C GLU A 277 -2.51 -10.86 14.53
N GLN A 278 -2.11 -12.14 14.58
CA GLN A 278 -3.03 -13.29 14.69
C GLN A 278 -4.06 -13.11 15.84
N ARG A 279 -3.62 -12.64 16.99
CA ARG A 279 -4.50 -12.39 18.15
C ARG A 279 -5.58 -11.35 17.85
N HIS A 280 -5.22 -10.26 17.16
CA HIS A 280 -6.19 -9.21 16.80
C HIS A 280 -7.22 -9.75 15.81
N ILE A 281 -6.78 -10.55 14.84
CA ILE A 281 -7.67 -11.19 13.86
C ILE A 281 -8.68 -12.11 14.56
N GLU A 282 -8.25 -12.93 15.50
CA GLU A 282 -9.11 -13.83 16.25
C GLU A 282 -10.14 -13.08 17.11
N LEU A 283 -9.73 -12.02 17.81
CA LEU A 283 -10.62 -11.16 18.57
C LEU A 283 -11.68 -10.48 17.70
N ILE A 284 -11.27 -9.99 16.51
CA ILE A 284 -12.23 -9.35 15.58
C ILE A 284 -13.23 -10.38 15.04
N ILE A 285 -12.78 -11.58 14.71
CA ILE A 285 -13.68 -12.67 14.29
C ILE A 285 -14.66 -13.03 15.42
N ASP A 286 -14.20 -13.02 16.68
CA ASP A 286 -15.07 -13.28 17.82
C ASP A 286 -16.16 -12.21 17.98
N ILE A 287 -15.80 -10.92 17.92
CA ILE A 287 -16.82 -9.86 17.96
C ILE A 287 -17.74 -9.87 16.73
N MET A 288 -17.30 -10.33 15.57
CA MET A 288 -18.19 -10.51 14.41
C MET A 288 -19.28 -11.54 14.68
N ARG A 289 -18.99 -12.57 15.47
CA ARG A 289 -19.95 -13.63 15.86
C ARG A 289 -20.84 -13.21 17.02
N ASN A 290 -20.26 -12.59 18.04
CA ASN A 290 -20.88 -12.40 19.34
C ASN A 290 -21.28 -10.94 19.62
N GLY A 291 -20.83 -10.01 18.79
CA GLY A 291 -20.90 -8.58 19.06
C GLY A 291 -19.80 -8.11 20.01
N GLY A 292 -19.54 -6.82 20.05
CA GLY A 292 -18.53 -6.23 20.93
C GLY A 292 -17.59 -5.26 20.22
N ALA A 293 -16.49 -4.92 20.88
CA ALA A 293 -15.48 -4.01 20.37
C ALA A 293 -14.06 -4.47 20.72
N VAL A 294 -13.11 -4.20 19.84
CA VAL A 294 -11.67 -4.45 20.02
C VAL A 294 -10.91 -3.18 19.70
N ASN A 295 -10.11 -2.69 20.66
CA ASN A 295 -9.22 -1.56 20.40
C ASN A 295 -8.03 -2.02 19.56
N LEU A 296 -7.77 -1.32 18.45
CA LEU A 296 -6.66 -1.59 17.53
C LEU A 296 -5.48 -0.68 17.84
N THR A 297 -5.76 0.60 17.98
CA THR A 297 -4.81 1.64 18.37
C THR A 297 -5.47 2.56 19.40
N GLU A 298 -4.75 3.55 19.91
CA GLU A 298 -5.35 4.60 20.76
C GLU A 298 -6.50 5.34 20.05
N LYS A 299 -6.45 5.40 18.72
CA LYS A 299 -7.40 6.16 17.88
C LYS A 299 -8.44 5.31 17.17
N TYR A 300 -8.21 4.00 16.97
CA TYR A 300 -9.10 3.15 16.19
C TYR A 300 -9.57 1.93 16.96
N SER A 301 -10.83 1.59 16.81
CA SER A 301 -11.46 0.36 17.35
C SER A 301 -12.25 -0.34 16.25
N ALA A 302 -12.21 -1.68 16.24
CA ALA A 302 -13.15 -2.51 15.48
C ALA A 302 -14.37 -2.77 16.35
N VAL A 303 -15.57 -2.48 15.85
CA VAL A 303 -16.85 -2.64 16.57
C VAL A 303 -17.79 -3.49 15.75
N SER A 304 -18.34 -4.55 16.35
CA SER A 304 -19.43 -5.34 15.75
C SER A 304 -20.72 -5.12 16.52
N LYS A 305 -21.74 -4.57 15.84
CA LYS A 305 -23.06 -4.31 16.41
C LYS A 305 -24.15 -4.48 15.37
N GLN A 306 -25.22 -5.15 15.72
CA GLN A 306 -26.35 -5.44 14.81
C GLN A 306 -25.92 -6.19 13.54
N GLY A 307 -24.91 -7.08 13.64
CA GLY A 307 -24.40 -7.87 12.52
C GLY A 307 -23.49 -7.09 11.54
N LEU A 308 -23.06 -5.88 11.89
CA LEU A 308 -22.16 -5.05 11.08
C LEU A 308 -20.83 -4.86 11.78
N LEU A 309 -19.73 -5.20 11.09
CA LEU A 309 -18.37 -4.84 11.48
C LEU A 309 -18.04 -3.43 11.00
N ARG A 310 -17.51 -2.61 11.88
CA ARG A 310 -17.12 -1.21 11.61
C ARG A 310 -15.78 -0.92 12.24
N PHE A 311 -15.03 -0.01 11.59
CA PHE A 311 -13.83 0.57 12.15
C PHE A 311 -14.16 2.00 12.57
N VAL A 312 -13.99 2.30 13.86
CA VAL A 312 -14.43 3.55 14.46
C VAL A 312 -13.20 4.31 14.93
N PHE A 313 -13.09 5.56 14.52
CA PHE A 313 -12.06 6.47 14.99
C PHE A 313 -12.48 7.09 16.32
N SER A 314 -11.66 6.92 17.35
CA SER A 314 -11.87 7.49 18.69
C SER A 314 -11.16 8.84 18.78
N ASN A 315 -11.78 9.89 18.27
CA ASN A 315 -11.30 11.25 18.57
C ASN A 315 -12.13 11.82 19.72
N GLU A 316 -11.48 12.50 20.66
CA GLU A 316 -12.14 13.22 21.75
C GLU A 316 -12.93 14.44 21.23
N GLU A 317 -12.67 14.89 20.02
CA GLU A 317 -13.44 15.97 19.37
C GLU A 317 -14.70 15.41 18.68
N ASN A 318 -15.72 15.15 19.50
CA ASN A 318 -17.04 14.73 19.00
C ASN A 318 -17.93 15.89 18.52
N GLN A 319 -17.42 17.10 18.43
CA GLN A 319 -18.16 18.26 17.94
C GLN A 319 -17.38 18.95 16.84
N LEU A 320 -18.07 19.19 15.71
CA LEU A 320 -17.62 20.08 14.66
C LEU A 320 -17.95 21.50 15.09
N ASP A 321 -16.96 22.40 15.13
CA ASP A 321 -17.20 23.82 15.30
C ASP A 321 -18.12 24.34 14.19
N GLU A 322 -18.92 25.38 14.50
CA GLU A 322 -19.86 25.93 13.53
C GLU A 322 -19.12 26.57 12.35
N ILE A 323 -19.29 25.99 11.16
CA ILE A 323 -18.72 26.45 9.90
C ILE A 323 -19.84 27.10 9.08
N LYS A 324 -19.70 28.37 8.74
CA LYS A 324 -20.70 29.07 7.92
C LYS A 324 -20.74 28.51 6.51
N LEU A 325 -21.94 28.32 5.98
CA LEU A 325 -22.14 27.97 4.59
C LEU A 325 -21.71 29.13 3.67
N CYS A 326 -20.76 28.84 2.77
CA CYS A 326 -20.32 29.70 1.66
C CYS A 326 -20.22 28.86 0.38
N GLU A 327 -20.20 29.50 -0.79
CA GLU A 327 -19.77 28.84 -2.02
C GLU A 327 -18.30 28.40 -1.86
N ASN A 328 -17.97 27.17 -2.26
CA ASN A 328 -16.65 26.54 -2.12
C ASN A 328 -16.19 26.36 -0.67
N THR A 329 -17.13 26.24 0.28
CA THR A 329 -16.79 25.83 1.65
C THR A 329 -16.22 24.41 1.60
N GLU A 330 -15.01 24.24 2.09
CA GLU A 330 -14.33 22.96 2.22
C GLU A 330 -13.88 22.77 3.67
N PHE A 331 -14.12 21.60 4.23
CA PHE A 331 -13.65 21.25 5.56
C PHE A 331 -13.52 19.74 5.73
N GLU A 332 -12.68 19.35 6.65
CA GLU A 332 -12.49 17.94 7.03
C GLU A 332 -13.11 17.66 8.40
N TYR A 333 -13.83 16.54 8.50
CA TYR A 333 -14.35 16.07 9.77
C TYR A 333 -14.51 14.55 9.78
N CYS A 334 -13.96 13.90 10.81
CA CYS A 334 -13.98 12.43 10.98
C CYS A 334 -13.48 11.65 9.75
N GLY A 335 -12.38 12.10 9.11
CA GLY A 335 -11.76 11.45 7.95
C GLY A 335 -12.59 11.56 6.66
N LYS A 336 -13.42 12.59 6.57
CA LYS A 336 -14.21 12.94 5.38
C LYS A 336 -13.99 14.40 5.03
N THR A 337 -13.84 14.65 3.75
CA THR A 337 -13.82 16.01 3.19
C THR A 337 -15.21 16.36 2.67
N TYR A 338 -15.71 17.49 3.10
CA TYR A 338 -17.00 18.07 2.67
C TYR A 338 -16.70 19.27 1.80
N LEU A 339 -17.22 19.24 0.57
CA LEU A 339 -17.05 20.32 -0.40
C LEU A 339 -18.41 20.81 -0.88
N VAL A 340 -18.63 22.12 -0.83
CA VAL A 340 -19.85 22.76 -1.33
C VAL A 340 -19.58 23.41 -2.67
N THR A 341 -20.24 22.96 -3.72
CA THR A 341 -20.14 23.49 -5.09
C THR A 341 -21.50 23.89 -5.63
N LYS A 342 -21.53 24.65 -6.74
CA LYS A 342 -22.79 24.89 -7.46
C LYS A 342 -23.28 23.59 -8.08
N ASP A 343 -24.57 23.31 -7.91
CA ASP A 343 -25.19 22.14 -8.53
C ASP A 343 -25.74 22.54 -9.90
N ASN A 344 -25.07 22.05 -10.95
CA ASN A 344 -25.49 22.25 -12.33
C ASN A 344 -26.28 21.05 -12.88
N SER A 345 -26.76 20.15 -12.02
CA SER A 345 -27.48 18.95 -12.44
C SER A 345 -28.99 19.18 -12.46
N ASP A 346 -29.67 18.73 -13.54
CA ASP A 346 -31.13 18.76 -13.66
C ASP A 346 -31.88 17.67 -12.86
N LYS A 347 -31.18 16.94 -12.00
CA LYS A 347 -31.76 15.82 -11.22
C LYS A 347 -31.87 16.16 -9.75
N GLU A 348 -33.03 15.81 -9.13
CA GLU A 348 -33.17 15.82 -7.66
C GLU A 348 -32.04 15.03 -7.01
N ASN A 349 -31.12 15.72 -6.32
CA ASN A 349 -30.04 15.12 -5.61
C ASN A 349 -30.27 15.26 -4.09
N LYS A 350 -30.14 14.18 -3.34
CA LYS A 350 -30.29 14.17 -1.88
C LYS A 350 -29.32 15.09 -1.15
N ASN A 351 -28.25 15.50 -1.82
CA ASN A 351 -27.20 16.37 -1.28
C ASN A 351 -27.25 17.79 -1.89
N SER A 352 -28.30 18.15 -2.59
CA SER A 352 -28.49 19.51 -3.16
C SER A 352 -29.36 20.37 -2.26
N VAL A 353 -28.84 21.49 -1.80
CA VAL A 353 -29.52 22.46 -0.95
C VAL A 353 -29.76 23.76 -1.71
N ASN A 354 -30.85 24.47 -1.36
CA ASN A 354 -31.19 25.77 -1.95
C ASN A 354 -30.09 26.80 -1.60
N ALA A 355 -29.58 27.52 -2.60
CA ALA A 355 -28.58 28.57 -2.43
C ALA A 355 -29.07 29.75 -1.57
N ASP A 356 -30.40 29.99 -1.46
CA ASP A 356 -30.97 30.97 -0.52
C ASP A 356 -30.58 30.66 0.94
N SER A 357 -30.13 29.46 1.24
CA SER A 357 -29.57 29.06 2.53
C SER A 357 -28.31 29.84 2.92
N LEU A 358 -27.55 30.35 1.94
CA LEU A 358 -26.41 31.25 2.15
C LEU A 358 -26.83 32.53 2.92
N ASN A 359 -28.00 33.05 2.60
CA ASN A 359 -28.54 34.29 3.19
C ASN A 359 -29.14 34.08 4.59
N LYS A 360 -29.34 32.82 5.02
CA LYS A 360 -30.05 32.45 6.26
C LYS A 360 -29.12 32.16 7.44
N LYS A 361 -27.83 32.51 7.39
CA LYS A 361 -26.85 32.18 8.42
C LYS A 361 -26.78 30.66 8.71
N ALA A 362 -26.97 29.85 7.68
CA ALA A 362 -26.82 28.40 7.81
C ALA A 362 -25.40 28.00 8.15
N VAL A 363 -25.25 27.05 9.07
CA VAL A 363 -23.95 26.54 9.53
C VAL A 363 -23.88 25.03 9.44
N PHE A 364 -22.72 24.51 9.06
CA PHE A 364 -22.37 23.12 9.28
C PHE A 364 -21.94 22.92 10.73
N ARG A 365 -22.50 21.93 11.36
CA ARG A 365 -22.15 21.51 12.72
C ARG A 365 -22.53 20.05 12.95
N THR A 366 -22.17 19.47 14.05
CA THR A 366 -22.72 18.19 14.49
C THR A 366 -24.16 18.33 14.98
N ARG A 367 -24.89 17.20 14.95
CA ARG A 367 -26.27 17.11 15.39
C ARG A 367 -26.43 17.56 16.87
N GLN A 368 -27.51 18.28 17.16
CA GLN A 368 -27.93 18.68 18.51
C GLN A 368 -29.26 18.00 18.91
N SER A 369 -29.55 17.99 20.22
CA SER A 369 -30.72 17.26 20.76
C SER A 369 -32.07 17.84 20.31
N LYS A 370 -32.12 19.14 20.01
CA LYS A 370 -33.34 19.86 19.60
C LYS A 370 -33.56 19.96 18.11
N ASP A 371 -32.71 19.33 17.30
CA ASP A 371 -32.78 19.39 15.84
C ASP A 371 -34.03 18.75 15.29
N MET A 372 -34.71 19.52 14.39
CA MET A 372 -35.95 19.15 13.75
C MET A 372 -35.76 19.00 12.24
N PHE A 373 -36.25 17.92 11.67
CA PHE A 373 -36.17 17.61 10.25
C PHE A 373 -37.58 17.48 9.66
N THR A 374 -37.86 18.18 8.55
CA THR A 374 -39.11 18.09 7.83
C THR A 374 -38.93 17.29 6.55
N TYR A 375 -39.67 16.21 6.38
CA TYR A 375 -39.62 15.40 5.16
C TYR A 375 -40.10 16.19 3.92
N PRO A 376 -39.33 16.21 2.80
CA PRO A 376 -39.68 17.00 1.61
C PRO A 376 -41.05 16.64 1.03
N LYS A 377 -41.32 15.34 0.83
CA LYS A 377 -42.54 14.86 0.18
C LYS A 377 -43.77 14.86 1.09
N ARG A 378 -43.61 14.57 2.37
CA ARG A 378 -44.71 14.39 3.33
C ARG A 378 -44.99 15.63 4.15
N LYS A 379 -44.13 16.64 4.13
CA LYS A 379 -44.21 17.87 4.95
C LYS A 379 -44.41 17.60 6.46
N VAL A 380 -44.00 16.45 6.95
CA VAL A 380 -44.09 16.06 8.36
C VAL A 380 -42.76 16.40 9.03
N THR A 381 -42.82 17.15 10.12
CA THR A 381 -41.66 17.52 10.94
C THR A 381 -41.52 16.56 12.10
N LYS A 382 -40.28 16.00 12.27
CA LYS A 382 -39.93 15.10 13.38
C LYS A 382 -38.58 15.51 13.98
N PRO A 383 -38.32 15.19 15.26
CA PRO A 383 -36.99 15.27 15.78
C PRO A 383 -35.99 14.46 14.95
N LEU A 384 -34.84 15.04 14.58
CA LEU A 384 -33.86 14.40 13.69
C LEU A 384 -33.44 13.02 14.21
N ARG A 385 -33.33 12.85 15.55
CA ARG A 385 -33.07 11.54 16.19
C ARG A 385 -34.06 10.45 15.78
N LYS A 386 -35.38 10.78 15.66
CA LYS A 386 -36.39 9.82 15.23
C LYS A 386 -36.26 9.47 13.75
N VAL A 387 -35.95 10.47 12.91
CA VAL A 387 -35.66 10.25 11.48
C VAL A 387 -34.47 9.33 11.27
N MET A 388 -33.39 9.57 11.99
CA MET A 388 -32.19 8.70 11.95
C MET A 388 -32.49 7.27 12.44
N ASN A 389 -33.37 7.11 13.43
CA ASN A 389 -33.82 5.78 13.89
C ASN A 389 -34.60 5.04 12.79
N GLU A 390 -35.54 5.73 12.12
CA GLU A 390 -36.33 5.16 11.02
C GLU A 390 -35.45 4.72 9.84
N LEU A 391 -34.38 5.47 9.56
CA LEU A 391 -33.39 5.16 8.55
C LEU A 391 -32.29 4.17 9.02
N LYS A 392 -32.41 3.66 10.26
CA LYS A 392 -31.47 2.70 10.87
C LYS A 392 -30.02 3.20 10.92
N ILE A 393 -29.79 4.52 10.98
CA ILE A 393 -28.46 5.07 11.16
C ILE A 393 -27.93 4.63 12.53
N PRO A 394 -26.71 4.05 12.62
CA PRO A 394 -26.13 3.58 13.86
C PRO A 394 -25.99 4.69 14.92
N ALA A 395 -26.22 4.36 16.18
CA ALA A 395 -26.20 5.34 17.30
C ALA A 395 -24.86 6.11 17.37
N GLU A 396 -23.74 5.42 17.18
CA GLU A 396 -22.40 5.99 17.23
C GLU A 396 -22.13 7.01 16.10
N GLN A 397 -22.85 6.88 14.97
CA GLN A 397 -22.73 7.81 13.84
C GLN A 397 -23.66 9.01 13.99
N ARG A 398 -24.78 8.88 14.73
CA ARG A 398 -25.75 9.97 14.86
C ARG A 398 -25.17 11.21 15.52
N ASP A 399 -24.31 11.03 16.52
CA ASP A 399 -23.71 12.13 17.25
C ASP A 399 -22.52 12.77 16.50
N LYS A 400 -22.00 12.05 15.49
CA LYS A 400 -20.94 12.50 14.57
C LYS A 400 -21.48 12.96 13.21
N SER A 401 -22.79 12.82 12.94
CA SER A 401 -23.35 13.24 11.65
C SER A 401 -23.30 14.74 11.50
N VAL A 402 -22.77 15.19 10.36
CA VAL A 402 -22.75 16.59 9.99
C VAL A 402 -24.14 17.00 9.52
N VAL A 403 -24.59 18.14 10.00
CA VAL A 403 -25.85 18.78 9.58
C VAL A 403 -25.57 20.17 9.07
N LEU A 404 -26.33 20.60 8.07
CA LEU A 404 -26.47 22.01 7.71
C LEU A 404 -27.75 22.52 8.35
N ALA A 405 -27.67 23.50 9.22
CA ALA A 405 -28.80 23.97 10.00
C ALA A 405 -28.86 25.50 10.10
N VAL A 406 -30.06 26.00 10.30
CA VAL A 406 -30.35 27.36 10.77
C VAL A 406 -31.03 27.19 12.13
N ASP A 407 -30.34 27.58 13.20
CA ASP A 407 -30.75 27.27 14.57
C ASP A 407 -31.00 25.74 14.76
N ASN A 408 -32.24 25.36 15.11
CA ASN A 408 -32.61 23.95 15.28
C ASN A 408 -33.33 23.36 14.03
N VAL A 409 -33.43 24.11 12.95
CA VAL A 409 -34.06 23.65 11.70
C VAL A 409 -33.00 23.08 10.76
N ILE A 410 -33.11 21.80 10.50
CA ILE A 410 -32.15 21.10 9.62
C ILE A 410 -32.54 21.40 8.16
N LEU A 411 -31.56 21.87 7.38
CA LEU A 411 -31.67 22.02 5.93
C LEU A 411 -31.17 20.76 5.21
N TRP A 412 -30.10 20.21 5.68
CA TRP A 412 -29.49 18.96 5.19
C TRP A 412 -28.84 18.18 6.33
N CYS A 413 -28.83 16.87 6.21
CA CYS A 413 -28.15 15.99 7.16
C CYS A 413 -27.46 14.86 6.42
N GLU A 414 -26.21 14.60 6.77
CA GLU A 414 -25.44 13.48 6.27
C GLU A 414 -26.18 12.15 6.54
N GLY A 415 -26.25 11.27 5.51
CA GLY A 415 -26.95 9.99 5.58
C GLY A 415 -28.49 10.09 5.56
N VAL A 416 -29.08 11.27 5.73
CA VAL A 416 -30.52 11.51 5.65
C VAL A 416 -30.89 12.23 4.34
N GLY A 417 -30.15 13.27 3.99
CA GLY A 417 -30.36 14.11 2.83
C GLY A 417 -30.98 15.46 3.16
N VAL A 418 -31.54 16.13 2.12
CA VAL A 418 -32.14 17.47 2.21
C VAL A 418 -33.53 17.42 2.85
N SER A 419 -33.85 18.43 3.67
CA SER A 419 -35.17 18.62 4.25
C SER A 419 -36.06 19.48 3.33
N ALA A 420 -37.36 19.60 3.65
CA ALA A 420 -38.29 20.47 2.93
C ALA A 420 -37.84 21.93 2.93
N GLN A 421 -37.19 22.40 3.99
CA GLN A 421 -36.69 23.79 4.10
C GLN A 421 -35.38 23.99 3.34
N GLY A 422 -34.62 22.91 3.09
CA GLY A 422 -33.36 22.93 2.34
C GLY A 422 -33.53 22.59 0.85
N THR A 423 -34.68 22.07 0.41
CA THR A 423 -34.91 21.65 -0.98
C THR A 423 -34.78 22.81 -1.95
N ALA A 424 -34.00 22.66 -3.00
CA ALA A 424 -33.90 23.57 -4.13
C ALA A 424 -35.04 23.25 -5.10
N TYR A 425 -35.84 24.24 -5.45
CA TYR A 425 -36.98 24.10 -6.40
C TYR A 425 -36.58 24.38 -7.85
N ASN A 426 -35.45 25.05 -8.11
CA ASN A 426 -34.87 25.31 -9.43
C ASN A 426 -33.36 25.01 -9.41
N SER A 427 -32.87 24.37 -10.44
CA SER A 427 -31.45 23.99 -10.59
C SER A 427 -30.49 25.19 -10.65
N GLU A 428 -30.95 26.38 -11.09
CA GLU A 428 -30.08 27.58 -11.18
C GLU A 428 -29.65 28.14 -9.82
N ASN A 429 -30.27 27.72 -8.71
CA ASN A 429 -29.98 28.19 -7.34
C ASN A 429 -29.73 27.03 -6.37
N ALA A 430 -29.07 26.00 -6.80
CA ALA A 430 -28.74 24.85 -5.96
C ALA A 430 -27.26 24.79 -5.62
N LEU A 431 -26.95 24.38 -4.40
CA LEU A 431 -25.61 24.04 -3.94
C LEU A 431 -25.52 22.54 -3.66
N LYS A 432 -24.52 21.88 -4.17
CA LYS A 432 -24.24 20.47 -3.95
C LYS A 432 -23.23 20.30 -2.81
N ILE A 433 -23.51 19.39 -1.90
CA ILE A 433 -22.61 18.98 -0.84
C ILE A 433 -21.99 17.63 -1.26
N ASP A 434 -20.76 17.66 -1.73
CA ASP A 434 -19.98 16.46 -2.04
C ASP A 434 -19.24 16.00 -0.79
N ILE A 435 -19.24 14.69 -0.58
CA ILE A 435 -18.54 14.04 0.53
C ILE A 435 -17.59 13.03 -0.11
N SER A 436 -16.30 13.23 0.08
CA SER A 436 -15.25 12.27 -0.24
C SER A 436 -14.61 11.79 1.05
N PHE A 437 -14.02 10.61 1.02
CA PHE A 437 -13.09 10.23 2.09
C PHE A 437 -11.79 10.96 1.77
N SER A 438 -11.18 11.58 2.77
CA SER A 438 -9.82 12.12 2.62
C SER A 438 -8.95 10.97 2.12
N ASP A 439 -8.50 11.11 0.85
CA ASP A 439 -7.66 10.12 0.22
C ASP A 439 -6.38 9.95 1.01
N GLU A 440 -6.05 8.70 1.22
CA GLU A 440 -4.79 8.18 1.69
C GLU A 440 -3.60 8.62 0.84
#